data_915819bde58c24b0cdc63254885fdb02
#
_entry.id   915819bde58c24b0cdc63254885fdb02
#
_cell.length_a   1.000
_cell.length_b   1.000
_cell.length_c   1.000
_cell.angle_alpha   90.00
_cell.angle_beta   90.00
_cell.angle_gamma   90.00
#
_symmetry.space_group_name_H-M   'P 1'
#
loop_
_entity.id
_entity.type
_entity.pdbx_description
1 polymer ?
#
loop_
_entity_poly.entity_id
_entity_poly.type
_entity_poly.pdbx_seq_one_letter_code
_entity_poly.pdbx_strand_id
1 'polypeptide(L)'
;MAALPALATDAGPTPAPERYQLGVMATMYGSVPLDDAMARIKKAGYHYICIGNRHGTETVFAPSLPKAERTRMLRRIRDLGVQPFMSLGGFADAELQNETQLAAYLAQLDLCADYEIPLMVGGGPWYYTKFPNIPKRDTDWQPIVSRFWANMEKAVGHAESIHVTIALKPHTGITARAKDCIQVARRFRSPYFKIAWDAGNVSFYEGVNPDPDLPDLAPQVRAVCLKDHAGLRGDENFPPPGQGQVDHELMFKTLFSAGFNGPMAIERVDGRDRGRLAPEVVDQRLTAANQFLVPLLDRITSAL
;
A
#
# COMPACT_ATOMS: atom_id res chain seq x y z
N MET A 1 -58.63 -7.74 12.96
CA MET A 1 -57.27 -7.20 12.77
C MET A 1 -56.43 -8.28 12.10
N ALA A 2 -56.19 -8.20 10.81
CA ALA A 2 -55.40 -9.14 10.06
C ALA A 2 -53.93 -8.69 10.06
N ALA A 3 -53.03 -9.56 10.46
CA ALA A 3 -51.59 -9.33 10.44
C ALA A 3 -51.06 -9.38 8.98
N LEU A 4 -50.36 -8.34 8.57
CA LEU A 4 -49.63 -8.31 7.31
C LEU A 4 -48.43 -9.26 7.38
N PRO A 5 -48.13 -10.03 6.32
CA PRO A 5 -46.94 -10.87 6.29
C PRO A 5 -45.70 -9.97 6.12
N ALA A 6 -44.66 -10.27 6.92
CA ALA A 6 -43.33 -9.67 6.79
C ALA A 6 -42.74 -10.04 5.44
N LEU A 7 -42.35 -9.02 4.67
CA LEU A 7 -41.55 -9.19 3.45
C LEU A 7 -40.16 -9.75 3.88
N ALA A 8 -39.92 -11.00 3.53
CA ALA A 8 -38.59 -11.57 3.57
C ALA A 8 -37.71 -10.84 2.54
N THR A 9 -36.75 -10.08 2.99
CA THR A 9 -35.69 -9.54 2.12
C THR A 9 -34.84 -10.74 1.68
N ASP A 10 -34.96 -11.05 0.39
CA ASP A 10 -34.09 -12.02 -0.27
C ASP A 10 -32.65 -11.45 -0.25
N ALA A 11 -31.90 -11.82 0.76
CA ALA A 11 -30.46 -11.58 0.78
C ALA A 11 -29.88 -12.51 -0.28
N GLY A 12 -29.50 -11.94 -1.42
CA GLY A 12 -28.78 -12.68 -2.45
C GLY A 12 -27.59 -13.45 -1.88
N PRO A 13 -27.09 -14.47 -2.57
CA PRO A 13 -26.02 -15.31 -2.06
C PRO A 13 -24.84 -14.45 -1.64
N THR A 14 -24.38 -14.62 -0.39
CA THR A 14 -23.16 -13.98 0.11
C THR A 14 -22.03 -14.32 -0.88
N PRO A 15 -21.36 -13.34 -1.46
CA PRO A 15 -20.26 -13.62 -2.38
C PRO A 15 -19.23 -14.49 -1.66
N ALA A 16 -18.70 -15.49 -2.36
CA ALA A 16 -17.63 -16.31 -1.84
C ALA A 16 -16.48 -15.40 -1.34
N PRO A 17 -15.83 -15.72 -0.22
CA PRO A 17 -14.73 -14.93 0.28
C PRO A 17 -13.70 -14.76 -0.83
N GLU A 18 -13.32 -13.50 -1.13
CA GLU A 18 -12.32 -13.21 -2.15
C GLU A 18 -11.00 -13.88 -1.76
N ARG A 19 -10.42 -14.62 -2.69
CA ARG A 19 -9.15 -15.33 -2.48
C ARG A 19 -7.97 -14.39 -2.29
N TYR A 20 -8.09 -13.16 -2.78
CA TYR A 20 -7.11 -12.09 -2.65
C TYR A 20 -7.78 -10.72 -2.87
N GLN A 21 -7.14 -9.67 -2.39
CA GLN A 21 -7.59 -8.29 -2.58
C GLN A 21 -6.58 -7.57 -3.47
N LEU A 22 -6.96 -7.33 -4.73
CA LEU A 22 -6.16 -6.59 -5.71
C LEU A 22 -6.79 -5.24 -6.01
N GLY A 23 -6.02 -4.18 -5.84
CA GLY A 23 -6.44 -2.82 -6.11
C GLY A 23 -5.32 -1.98 -6.72
N VAL A 24 -5.56 -0.68 -6.75
CA VAL A 24 -4.63 0.30 -7.33
C VAL A 24 -4.45 1.50 -6.41
N MET A 25 -3.34 2.20 -6.53
CA MET A 25 -3.18 3.51 -5.90
C MET A 25 -3.96 4.57 -6.68
N ALA A 26 -5.00 5.12 -6.05
CA ALA A 26 -5.86 6.13 -6.64
C ALA A 26 -5.11 7.41 -7.03
N THR A 27 -3.93 7.65 -6.42
CA THR A 27 -3.04 8.78 -6.74
C THR A 27 -2.58 8.83 -8.20
N MET A 28 -2.59 7.70 -8.93
CA MET A 28 -2.32 7.70 -10.37
C MET A 28 -3.32 8.54 -11.17
N TYR A 29 -4.53 8.74 -10.62
CA TYR A 29 -5.57 9.63 -11.15
C TYR A 29 -5.71 10.93 -10.33
N GLY A 30 -4.67 11.37 -9.64
CA GLY A 30 -4.75 12.54 -8.76
C GLY A 30 -5.12 13.85 -9.45
N SER A 31 -4.93 13.98 -10.76
CA SER A 31 -5.35 15.14 -11.56
C SER A 31 -6.82 15.07 -12.04
N VAL A 32 -7.47 13.93 -11.89
CA VAL A 32 -8.85 13.66 -12.35
C VAL A 32 -9.83 13.87 -11.18
N PRO A 33 -11.03 14.42 -11.41
CA PRO A 33 -12.09 14.46 -10.40
C PRO A 33 -12.37 13.08 -9.80
N LEU A 34 -12.75 13.04 -8.51
CA LEU A 34 -12.90 11.78 -7.76
C LEU A 34 -13.80 10.77 -8.47
N ASP A 35 -14.99 11.20 -8.91
CA ASP A 35 -15.98 10.30 -9.51
C ASP A 35 -15.46 9.69 -10.83
N ASP A 36 -14.80 10.51 -11.64
CA ASP A 36 -14.17 10.06 -12.89
C ASP A 36 -13.02 9.09 -12.61
N ALA A 37 -12.19 9.39 -11.61
CA ALA A 37 -11.10 8.51 -11.20
C ALA A 37 -11.62 7.13 -10.76
N MET A 38 -12.66 7.08 -9.93
CA MET A 38 -13.27 5.83 -9.47
C MET A 38 -13.93 5.05 -10.63
N ALA A 39 -14.59 5.75 -11.56
CA ALA A 39 -15.14 5.12 -12.75
C ALA A 39 -14.06 4.49 -13.65
N ARG A 40 -12.92 5.17 -13.86
CA ARG A 40 -11.77 4.66 -14.61
C ARG A 40 -11.15 3.42 -13.94
N ILE A 41 -10.94 3.46 -12.61
CA ILE A 41 -10.43 2.34 -11.82
C ILE A 41 -11.32 1.11 -11.97
N LYS A 42 -12.65 1.27 -11.84
CA LYS A 42 -13.61 0.18 -12.05
C LYS A 42 -13.57 -0.37 -13.46
N LYS A 43 -13.52 0.52 -14.47
CA LYS A 43 -13.43 0.12 -15.87
C LYS A 43 -12.17 -0.71 -16.18
N ALA A 44 -11.07 -0.44 -15.47
CA ALA A 44 -9.85 -1.22 -15.56
C ALA A 44 -9.91 -2.57 -14.80
N GLY A 45 -11.03 -2.86 -14.12
CA GLY A 45 -11.28 -4.15 -13.43
C GLY A 45 -10.92 -4.18 -11.96
N TYR A 46 -10.79 -3.01 -11.28
CA TYR A 46 -10.43 -2.95 -9.88
C TYR A 46 -11.57 -2.40 -9.02
N HIS A 47 -11.74 -2.96 -7.81
CA HIS A 47 -12.74 -2.53 -6.82
C HIS A 47 -12.12 -2.04 -5.51
N TYR A 48 -10.82 -2.21 -5.33
CA TYR A 48 -10.07 -1.76 -4.16
C TYR A 48 -9.11 -0.63 -4.51
N ILE A 49 -8.93 0.30 -3.58
CA ILE A 49 -8.01 1.42 -3.74
C ILE A 49 -7.12 1.63 -2.52
N CYS A 50 -5.84 1.88 -2.76
CA CYS A 50 -5.04 2.66 -1.83
C CYS A 50 -5.44 4.11 -2.02
N ILE A 51 -6.07 4.70 -0.98
CA ILE A 51 -6.69 6.02 -1.10
C ILE A 51 -5.64 7.13 -1.32
N GLY A 52 -5.98 8.10 -2.18
CA GLY A 52 -5.18 9.29 -2.43
C GLY A 52 -5.68 10.51 -1.66
N ASN A 53 -4.80 11.45 -1.35
CA ASN A 53 -5.14 12.64 -0.59
C ASN A 53 -6.03 13.62 -1.35
N ARG A 54 -5.89 13.68 -2.68
CA ARG A 54 -6.61 14.63 -3.55
C ARG A 54 -6.98 13.99 -4.88
N HIS A 55 -8.10 14.46 -5.44
CA HIS A 55 -8.50 14.20 -6.80
C HIS A 55 -8.98 15.50 -7.46
N GLY A 56 -8.34 15.91 -8.57
CA GLY A 56 -8.53 17.25 -9.13
C GLY A 56 -8.23 18.32 -8.07
N THR A 57 -9.22 19.15 -7.79
CA THR A 57 -9.13 20.21 -6.76
C THR A 57 -9.67 19.77 -5.39
N GLU A 58 -10.32 18.60 -5.31
CA GLU A 58 -10.99 18.11 -4.10
C GLU A 58 -10.00 17.42 -3.15
N THR A 59 -10.05 17.79 -1.87
CA THR A 59 -9.35 17.05 -0.81
C THR A 59 -10.22 15.86 -0.39
N VAL A 60 -9.67 14.66 -0.48
CA VAL A 60 -10.39 13.39 -0.27
C VAL A 60 -9.98 12.72 1.03
N PHE A 61 -8.69 12.74 1.34
CA PHE A 61 -8.13 12.04 2.50
C PHE A 61 -7.09 12.91 3.18
N ALA A 62 -7.49 13.64 4.22
CA ALA A 62 -6.59 14.53 4.96
C ALA A 62 -7.05 14.72 6.41
N PRO A 63 -6.11 14.84 7.38
CA PRO A 63 -6.45 15.11 8.78
C PRO A 63 -7.18 16.44 8.99
N SER A 64 -7.03 17.39 8.07
CA SER A 64 -7.71 18.70 8.12
C SER A 64 -9.21 18.63 7.82
N LEU A 65 -9.71 17.54 7.22
CA LEU A 65 -11.14 17.36 6.97
C LEU A 65 -11.89 17.09 8.29
N PRO A 66 -13.03 17.77 8.55
CA PRO A 66 -13.88 17.44 9.67
C PRO A 66 -14.36 15.99 9.63
N LYS A 67 -14.56 15.35 10.79
CA LYS A 67 -14.98 13.94 10.87
C LYS A 67 -16.27 13.66 10.08
N ALA A 68 -17.24 14.55 10.11
CA ALA A 68 -18.47 14.41 9.33
C ALA A 68 -18.21 14.39 7.80
N GLU A 69 -17.22 15.17 7.33
CA GLU A 69 -16.81 15.17 5.93
C GLU A 69 -16.12 13.85 5.57
N ARG A 70 -15.24 13.34 6.44
CA ARG A 70 -14.56 12.03 6.24
C ARG A 70 -15.60 10.93 6.06
N THR A 71 -16.62 10.90 6.94
CA THR A 71 -17.71 9.91 6.84
C THR A 71 -18.51 10.04 5.53
N ARG A 72 -18.82 11.28 5.10
CA ARG A 72 -19.51 11.52 3.82
C ARG A 72 -18.64 11.08 2.63
N MET A 73 -17.35 11.38 2.67
CA MET A 73 -16.41 11.00 1.63
C MET A 73 -16.28 9.49 1.51
N LEU A 74 -16.12 8.78 2.62
CA LEU A 74 -16.07 7.31 2.63
C LEU A 74 -17.33 6.71 2.02
N ARG A 75 -18.51 7.22 2.41
CA ARG A 75 -19.78 6.77 1.83
C ARG A 75 -19.82 7.02 0.33
N ARG A 76 -19.48 8.23 -0.14
CA ARG A 76 -19.43 8.56 -1.57
C ARG A 76 -18.50 7.61 -2.35
N ILE A 77 -17.31 7.33 -1.83
CA ILE A 77 -16.37 6.40 -2.49
C ILE A 77 -16.99 5.00 -2.61
N ARG A 78 -17.65 4.51 -1.56
CA ARG A 78 -18.35 3.21 -1.57
C ARG A 78 -19.55 3.19 -2.53
N ASP A 79 -20.31 4.26 -2.59
CA ASP A 79 -21.44 4.41 -3.52
C ASP A 79 -20.97 4.40 -4.98
N LEU A 80 -19.74 4.86 -5.24
CA LEU A 80 -19.08 4.74 -6.56
C LEU A 80 -18.62 3.30 -6.86
N GLY A 81 -18.76 2.36 -5.92
CA GLY A 81 -18.48 0.94 -6.08
C GLY A 81 -17.02 0.57 -5.97
N VAL A 82 -16.22 1.34 -5.21
CA VAL A 82 -14.85 1.04 -4.83
C VAL A 82 -14.67 1.12 -3.32
N GLN A 83 -13.71 0.37 -2.79
CA GLN A 83 -13.45 0.32 -1.36
C GLN A 83 -12.00 0.72 -1.05
N PRO A 84 -11.77 1.72 -0.18
CA PRO A 84 -10.47 1.96 0.40
C PRO A 84 -10.05 0.76 1.27
N PHE A 85 -8.83 0.24 1.09
CA PHE A 85 -8.34 -0.92 1.84
C PHE A 85 -6.94 -0.73 2.43
N MET A 86 -6.20 0.27 1.96
CA MET A 86 -4.90 0.69 2.50
C MET A 86 -4.63 2.16 2.22
N SER A 87 -3.66 2.73 2.92
CA SER A 87 -3.18 4.09 2.76
C SER A 87 -1.65 4.13 2.72
N LEU A 88 -1.07 5.10 2.03
CA LEU A 88 0.35 5.46 2.09
C LEU A 88 0.64 6.62 3.06
N GLY A 89 -0.24 6.88 4.02
CA GLY A 89 -0.13 7.99 4.96
C GLY A 89 1.14 8.04 5.79
N GLY A 90 1.75 6.89 6.06
CA GLY A 90 2.96 6.79 6.88
C GLY A 90 4.27 7.22 6.20
N PHE A 91 4.22 7.82 5.00
CA PHE A 91 5.41 8.40 4.35
C PHE A 91 5.58 9.89 4.64
N ALA A 92 4.51 10.61 4.94
CA ALA A 92 4.63 11.94 5.52
C ALA A 92 5.27 11.79 6.90
N ASP A 93 6.33 12.56 7.16
CA ASP A 93 7.05 12.52 8.45
C ASP A 93 7.62 11.15 8.87
N ALA A 94 7.88 10.25 7.90
CA ALA A 94 8.30 8.87 8.12
C ALA A 94 9.57 8.70 8.98
N GLU A 95 10.37 9.74 9.16
CA GLU A 95 11.57 9.68 10.00
C GLU A 95 11.28 9.80 11.50
N LEU A 96 10.13 10.30 11.88
CA LEU A 96 9.66 10.41 13.28
C LEU A 96 10.69 11.04 14.23
N GLN A 97 11.34 12.15 13.80
CA GLN A 97 12.47 12.72 14.54
C GLN A 97 12.08 13.64 15.69
N ASN A 98 10.83 14.07 15.78
CA ASN A 98 10.33 15.00 16.79
C ASN A 98 8.82 14.80 17.05
N GLU A 99 8.30 15.49 18.09
CA GLU A 99 6.89 15.38 18.49
C GLU A 99 5.91 15.88 17.41
N THR A 100 6.31 16.84 16.57
CA THR A 100 5.47 17.33 15.46
C THR A 100 5.27 16.23 14.42
N GLN A 101 6.35 15.56 14.03
CA GLN A 101 6.28 14.44 13.09
C GLN A 101 5.50 13.26 13.68
N LEU A 102 5.70 12.96 14.95
CA LEU A 102 4.93 11.93 15.63
C LEU A 102 3.43 12.27 15.62
N ALA A 103 3.06 13.50 16.00
CA ALA A 103 1.66 13.93 16.01
C ALA A 103 1.02 13.84 14.62
N ALA A 104 1.74 14.24 13.57
CA ALA A 104 1.28 14.11 12.19
C ALA A 104 1.10 12.65 11.77
N TYR A 105 2.01 11.77 12.16
CA TYR A 105 1.92 10.33 11.91
C TYR A 105 0.71 9.68 12.61
N LEU A 106 0.48 10.02 13.90
CA LEU A 106 -0.69 9.56 14.64
C LEU A 106 -2.00 10.06 14.00
N ALA A 107 -2.05 11.31 13.54
CA ALA A 107 -3.21 11.84 12.83
C ALA A 107 -3.51 11.11 11.51
N GLN A 108 -2.50 10.55 10.83
CA GLN A 108 -2.71 9.68 9.67
C GLN A 108 -3.27 8.32 10.06
N LEU A 109 -2.88 7.76 11.21
CA LEU A 109 -3.47 6.53 11.75
C LEU A 109 -4.95 6.74 12.11
N ASP A 110 -5.28 7.83 12.80
CA ASP A 110 -6.67 8.20 13.12
C ASP A 110 -7.51 8.39 11.85
N LEU A 111 -6.91 8.99 10.83
CA LEU A 111 -7.56 9.16 9.54
C LEU A 111 -7.86 7.80 8.87
N CYS A 112 -6.95 6.83 8.96
CA CYS A 112 -7.21 5.46 8.49
C CYS A 112 -8.40 4.84 9.25
N ALA A 113 -8.45 4.98 10.57
CA ALA A 113 -9.58 4.47 11.37
C ALA A 113 -10.91 5.14 10.98
N ASP A 114 -10.94 6.46 10.76
CA ASP A 114 -12.14 7.19 10.34
C ASP A 114 -12.63 6.77 8.93
N TYR A 115 -11.74 6.29 8.06
CA TYR A 115 -12.07 5.75 6.73
C TYR A 115 -12.20 4.22 6.73
N GLU A 116 -12.21 3.58 7.89
CA GLU A 116 -12.29 2.12 8.05
C GLU A 116 -11.19 1.39 7.24
N ILE A 117 -10.02 2.01 7.13
CA ILE A 117 -8.85 1.45 6.44
C ILE A 117 -8.02 0.68 7.47
N PRO A 118 -7.88 -0.65 7.34
CA PRO A 118 -7.25 -1.48 8.36
C PRO A 118 -5.72 -1.37 8.40
N LEU A 119 -5.10 -0.75 7.37
CA LEU A 119 -3.66 -0.78 7.21
C LEU A 119 -3.12 0.52 6.60
N MET A 120 -2.12 1.10 7.27
CA MET A 120 -1.32 2.21 6.78
C MET A 120 0.09 1.74 6.41
N VAL A 121 0.46 1.94 5.16
CA VAL A 121 1.83 1.71 4.69
C VAL A 121 2.67 2.93 5.00
N GLY A 122 3.82 2.69 5.62
CA GLY A 122 4.79 3.71 5.98
C GLY A 122 6.20 3.41 5.53
N GLY A 123 7.08 4.38 5.66
CA GLY A 123 8.51 4.26 5.48
C GLY A 123 9.26 4.28 6.80
N GLY A 124 10.56 4.02 6.73
CA GLY A 124 11.52 4.26 7.80
C GLY A 124 12.48 5.39 7.42
N PRO A 125 13.47 5.70 8.27
CA PRO A 125 14.51 6.66 7.97
C PRO A 125 15.26 6.29 6.68
N TRP A 126 15.49 7.30 5.86
CA TRP A 126 16.24 7.14 4.62
C TRP A 126 17.73 7.24 4.87
N TYR A 127 18.49 6.35 4.22
CA TYR A 127 19.95 6.36 4.34
C TYR A 127 20.62 7.35 3.38
N TYR A 128 20.07 7.52 2.17
CA TYR A 128 20.66 8.34 1.11
C TYR A 128 20.15 9.79 1.13
N THR A 129 21.07 10.78 0.96
CA THR A 129 20.71 12.16 0.63
C THR A 129 20.36 12.31 -0.83
N LYS A 130 21.11 11.60 -1.68
CA LYS A 130 20.89 11.56 -3.13
C LYS A 130 21.09 10.13 -3.61
N PHE A 131 20.00 9.46 -3.81
CA PHE A 131 20.02 8.13 -4.41
C PHE A 131 20.51 8.18 -5.87
N PRO A 132 21.31 7.21 -6.37
CA PRO A 132 21.65 5.97 -5.67
C PRO A 132 23.00 5.96 -4.93
N ASN A 133 23.78 7.01 -4.95
CA ASN A 133 25.23 6.91 -4.69
C ASN A 133 25.74 7.66 -3.47
N ILE A 134 25.00 8.63 -2.92
CA ILE A 134 25.49 9.45 -1.80
C ILE A 134 24.75 9.05 -0.54
N PRO A 135 25.41 8.40 0.44
CA PRO A 135 24.86 8.15 1.74
C PRO A 135 24.45 9.46 2.40
N LYS A 136 23.32 9.45 3.05
CA LYS A 136 22.80 10.63 3.72
C LYS A 136 23.53 10.94 5.01
N ARG A 137 23.95 9.90 5.75
CA ARG A 137 24.08 10.04 7.17
C ARG A 137 25.12 9.09 7.74
N ASP A 138 26.38 9.36 7.43
CA ASP A 138 27.46 8.55 7.98
C ASP A 138 27.70 8.87 9.47
N THR A 139 27.44 10.11 9.90
CA THR A 139 27.73 10.56 11.28
C THR A 139 26.49 10.60 12.18
N ASP A 140 25.31 10.86 11.64
CA ASP A 140 24.07 11.06 12.40
C ASP A 140 23.05 9.91 12.26
N TRP A 141 23.39 8.85 11.51
CA TRP A 141 22.50 7.74 11.22
C TRP A 141 21.96 7.05 12.48
N GLN A 142 22.84 6.67 13.41
CA GLN A 142 22.43 5.97 14.63
C GLN A 142 21.51 6.82 15.52
N PRO A 143 21.79 8.11 15.78
CA PRO A 143 20.86 8.98 16.50
C PRO A 143 19.47 9.07 15.83
N ILE A 144 19.41 9.13 14.49
CA ILE A 144 18.14 9.19 13.75
C ILE A 144 17.34 7.90 13.90
N VAL A 145 17.98 6.76 13.71
CA VAL A 145 17.34 5.45 13.86
C VAL A 145 16.87 5.23 15.30
N SER A 146 17.64 5.67 16.31
CA SER A 146 17.25 5.56 17.71
C SER A 146 16.00 6.39 18.03
N ARG A 147 15.94 7.65 17.55
CA ARG A 147 14.74 8.50 17.71
C ARG A 147 13.54 7.94 16.97
N PHE A 148 13.75 7.46 15.75
CA PHE A 148 12.69 6.78 14.98
C PHE A 148 12.05 5.64 15.79
N TRP A 149 12.86 4.76 16.36
CA TRP A 149 12.34 3.62 17.13
C TRP A 149 11.61 4.05 18.40
N ALA A 150 12.12 5.04 19.13
CA ALA A 150 11.46 5.56 20.32
C ALA A 150 10.07 6.16 20.02
N ASN A 151 9.92 6.85 18.89
CA ASN A 151 8.63 7.40 18.47
C ASN A 151 7.74 6.36 17.78
N MET A 152 8.32 5.40 17.05
CA MET A 152 7.57 4.29 16.47
C MET A 152 6.93 3.40 17.54
N GLU A 153 7.56 3.21 18.70
CA GLU A 153 6.95 2.51 19.83
C GLU A 153 5.65 3.17 20.28
N LYS A 154 5.64 4.51 20.38
CA LYS A 154 4.42 5.27 20.69
C LYS A 154 3.36 5.12 19.59
N ALA A 155 3.79 5.15 18.32
CA ALA A 155 2.90 4.98 17.18
C ALA A 155 2.29 3.57 17.12
N VAL A 156 3.05 2.53 17.44
CA VAL A 156 2.55 1.16 17.52
C VAL A 156 1.53 1.01 18.64
N GLY A 157 1.78 1.56 19.82
CA GLY A 157 0.79 1.56 20.91
C GLY A 157 -0.52 2.26 20.55
N HIS A 158 -0.44 3.37 19.81
CA HIS A 158 -1.64 4.04 19.28
C HIS A 158 -2.36 3.18 18.23
N ALA A 159 -1.62 2.61 17.27
CA ALA A 159 -2.15 1.72 16.23
C ALA A 159 -2.89 0.51 16.81
N GLU A 160 -2.37 -0.10 17.90
CA GLU A 160 -3.06 -1.15 18.66
C GLU A 160 -4.39 -0.68 19.23
N SER A 161 -4.43 0.53 19.83
CA SER A 161 -5.63 1.06 20.47
C SER A 161 -6.79 1.33 19.50
N ILE A 162 -6.46 1.61 18.21
CA ILE A 162 -7.42 1.92 17.15
C ILE A 162 -7.55 0.82 16.09
N HIS A 163 -6.84 -0.31 16.27
CA HIS A 163 -6.86 -1.47 15.39
C HIS A 163 -6.46 -1.18 13.92
N VAL A 164 -5.48 -0.28 13.71
CA VAL A 164 -4.91 0.03 12.40
C VAL A 164 -3.48 -0.53 12.33
N THR A 165 -3.18 -1.35 11.34
CA THR A 165 -1.83 -1.92 11.17
C THR A 165 -0.89 -0.90 10.54
N ILE A 166 0.28 -0.68 11.16
CA ILE A 166 1.43 -0.02 10.53
C ILE A 166 2.21 -1.08 9.77
N ALA A 167 2.38 -0.91 8.45
CA ALA A 167 3.18 -1.79 7.63
C ALA A 167 4.34 -1.03 6.98
N LEU A 168 5.58 -1.26 7.42
CA LEU A 168 6.74 -0.60 6.84
C LEU A 168 7.13 -1.23 5.50
N LYS A 169 7.43 -0.38 4.52
CA LYS A 169 7.72 -0.77 3.13
C LYS A 169 9.23 -0.70 2.85
N PRO A 170 9.81 -1.64 2.06
CA PRO A 170 11.15 -1.53 1.53
C PRO A 170 11.39 -0.21 0.79
N HIS A 171 12.42 0.55 1.25
CA HIS A 171 12.70 1.87 0.71
C HIS A 171 14.13 2.33 1.01
N THR A 172 15.10 1.42 1.07
CA THR A 172 16.45 1.66 1.58
C THR A 172 16.52 1.88 3.11
N GLY A 173 17.70 2.12 3.65
CA GLY A 173 17.89 2.32 5.09
C GLY A 173 17.58 1.05 5.90
N ILE A 174 16.73 1.21 6.91
CA ILE A 174 16.36 0.10 7.81
C ILE A 174 15.44 -0.95 7.16
N THR A 175 14.87 -0.65 6.01
CA THR A 175 13.97 -1.53 5.27
C THR A 175 14.49 -1.82 3.86
N ALA A 176 15.82 -1.85 3.67
CA ALA A 176 16.42 -1.96 2.34
C ALA A 176 16.01 -3.24 1.61
N ARG A 177 16.09 -4.40 2.29
CA ARG A 177 15.83 -5.72 1.72
C ARG A 177 15.01 -6.59 2.68
N ALA A 178 14.61 -7.80 2.22
CA ALA A 178 13.87 -8.74 3.05
C ALA A 178 14.60 -9.05 4.37
N LYS A 179 15.91 -9.29 4.35
CA LYS A 179 16.72 -9.53 5.56
C LYS A 179 16.67 -8.37 6.57
N ASP A 180 16.63 -7.13 6.10
CA ASP A 180 16.54 -5.94 6.94
C ASP A 180 15.11 -5.80 7.50
N CYS A 181 14.11 -6.03 6.66
CA CYS A 181 12.70 -6.06 7.06
C CYS A 181 12.40 -7.14 8.12
N ILE A 182 13.09 -8.28 8.10
CA ILE A 182 13.00 -9.30 9.16
C ILE A 182 13.42 -8.71 10.52
N GLN A 183 14.51 -7.94 10.55
CA GLN A 183 14.97 -7.30 11.79
C GLN A 183 13.99 -6.23 12.26
N VAL A 184 13.43 -5.46 11.32
CA VAL A 184 12.39 -4.47 11.59
C VAL A 184 11.14 -5.14 12.17
N ALA A 185 10.62 -6.19 11.54
CA ALA A 185 9.43 -6.90 11.99
C ALA A 185 9.58 -7.53 13.40
N ARG A 186 10.81 -7.91 13.75
CA ARG A 186 11.13 -8.47 15.10
C ARG A 186 11.20 -7.43 16.21
N ARG A 187 11.20 -6.12 15.86
CA ARG A 187 11.36 -5.04 16.84
C ARG A 187 10.17 -4.95 17.81
N PHE A 188 8.95 -5.19 17.30
CA PHE A 188 7.73 -5.14 18.10
C PHE A 188 6.97 -6.47 18.00
N ARG A 189 6.48 -6.97 19.14
CA ARG A 189 5.63 -8.18 19.19
C ARG A 189 4.14 -7.87 18.91
N SER A 190 3.88 -6.75 18.25
CA SER A 190 2.51 -6.31 17.95
C SER A 190 1.95 -6.99 16.70
N PRO A 191 0.68 -7.40 16.70
CA PRO A 191 -0.01 -7.80 15.48
C PRO A 191 -0.25 -6.61 14.54
N TYR A 192 -0.17 -5.39 15.05
CA TYR A 192 -0.39 -4.13 14.31
C TYR A 192 0.91 -3.47 13.81
N PHE A 193 2.05 -4.18 13.88
CA PHE A 193 3.29 -3.73 13.27
C PHE A 193 3.84 -4.81 12.35
N LYS A 194 3.84 -4.56 11.04
CA LYS A 194 4.09 -5.54 9.99
C LYS A 194 4.89 -4.95 8.83
N ILE A 195 5.05 -5.72 7.77
CA ILE A 195 5.74 -5.31 6.54
C ILE A 195 4.76 -5.23 5.37
N ALA A 196 4.91 -4.19 4.57
CA ALA A 196 4.31 -4.06 3.25
C ALA A 196 5.39 -4.38 2.21
N TRP A 197 5.33 -5.55 1.57
CA TRP A 197 6.37 -5.94 0.62
C TRP A 197 6.30 -5.13 -0.68
N ASP A 198 7.47 -4.81 -1.24
CA ASP A 198 7.60 -4.06 -2.50
C ASP A 198 8.86 -4.54 -3.25
N ALA A 199 8.68 -5.55 -4.09
CA ALA A 199 9.77 -6.14 -4.87
C ALA A 199 10.37 -5.16 -5.89
N GLY A 200 9.54 -4.27 -6.47
CA GLY A 200 10.01 -3.24 -7.39
C GLY A 200 10.92 -2.22 -6.71
N ASN A 201 10.65 -1.86 -5.46
CA ASN A 201 11.56 -1.02 -4.67
C ASN A 201 12.87 -1.74 -4.35
N VAL A 202 12.84 -3.01 -3.95
CA VAL A 202 14.06 -3.77 -3.68
C VAL A 202 14.91 -3.88 -4.94
N SER A 203 14.29 -4.15 -6.10
CA SER A 203 14.98 -4.13 -7.39
C SER A 203 15.58 -2.75 -7.71
N PHE A 204 14.80 -1.68 -7.56
CA PHE A 204 15.23 -0.32 -7.87
C PHE A 204 16.31 0.20 -6.93
N TYR A 205 16.12 0.10 -5.62
CA TYR A 205 17.04 0.68 -4.63
C TYR A 205 18.27 -0.19 -4.38
N GLU A 206 18.13 -1.50 -4.38
CA GLU A 206 19.18 -2.42 -3.98
C GLU A 206 19.72 -3.29 -5.13
N GLY A 207 19.04 -3.30 -6.28
CA GLY A 207 19.44 -4.10 -7.45
C GLY A 207 19.25 -5.60 -7.23
N VAL A 208 18.33 -6.00 -6.35
CA VAL A 208 18.08 -7.40 -5.98
C VAL A 208 16.69 -7.82 -6.44
N ASN A 209 16.63 -8.85 -7.27
CA ASN A 209 15.37 -9.41 -7.76
C ASN A 209 15.63 -10.83 -8.38
N PRO A 210 14.96 -11.89 -7.85
CA PRO A 210 14.17 -11.90 -6.61
C PRO A 210 15.04 -11.75 -5.35
N ASP A 211 14.43 -11.32 -4.24
CA ASP A 211 15.13 -11.27 -2.96
C ASP A 211 15.12 -12.67 -2.31
N PRO A 212 16.29 -13.31 -2.09
CA PRO A 212 16.36 -14.68 -1.58
C PRO A 212 15.88 -14.81 -0.12
N ASP A 213 15.82 -13.73 0.62
CA ASP A 213 15.37 -13.72 2.02
C ASP A 213 13.85 -13.51 2.17
N LEU A 214 13.10 -13.37 1.05
CA LEU A 214 11.65 -13.19 1.07
C LEU A 214 10.89 -14.35 1.75
N PRO A 215 11.25 -15.63 1.59
CA PRO A 215 10.56 -16.73 2.27
C PRO A 215 10.55 -16.59 3.80
N ASP A 216 11.65 -16.13 4.39
CA ASP A 216 11.76 -15.92 5.83
C ASP A 216 10.98 -14.68 6.32
N LEU A 217 10.81 -13.69 5.45
CA LEU A 217 10.02 -12.49 5.72
C LEU A 217 8.52 -12.73 5.56
N ALA A 218 8.10 -13.57 4.62
CA ALA A 218 6.72 -13.72 4.17
C ALA A 218 5.68 -13.86 5.29
N PRO A 219 5.92 -14.57 6.42
CA PRO A 219 4.97 -14.62 7.53
C PRO A 219 4.68 -13.26 8.20
N GLN A 220 5.51 -12.25 7.98
CA GLN A 220 5.34 -10.90 8.52
C GLN A 220 4.75 -9.91 7.51
N VAL A 221 4.57 -10.31 6.26
CA VAL A 221 3.98 -9.46 5.21
C VAL A 221 2.46 -9.40 5.40
N ARG A 222 1.90 -8.18 5.38
CA ARG A 222 0.46 -7.94 5.51
C ARG A 222 -0.10 -7.04 4.41
N ALA A 223 0.76 -6.46 3.57
CA ALA A 223 0.36 -5.71 2.38
C ALA A 223 1.41 -5.88 1.28
N VAL A 224 1.03 -5.63 0.04
CA VAL A 224 1.97 -5.57 -1.09
C VAL A 224 1.75 -4.27 -1.87
N CYS A 225 2.83 -3.50 -2.03
CA CYS A 225 2.87 -2.41 -3.01
C CYS A 225 3.39 -2.99 -4.32
N LEU A 226 2.47 -3.20 -5.27
CA LEU A 226 2.78 -3.81 -6.56
C LEU A 226 3.35 -2.77 -7.51
N LYS A 227 4.53 -3.03 -8.01
CA LYS A 227 5.09 -2.38 -9.19
C LYS A 227 6.08 -3.32 -9.85
N ASP A 228 6.24 -3.16 -11.14
CA ASP A 228 7.34 -3.79 -11.84
C ASP A 228 8.53 -2.84 -11.92
N HIS A 229 9.69 -3.36 -12.22
CA HIS A 229 10.89 -2.58 -12.44
C HIS A 229 11.67 -3.18 -13.60
N ALA A 230 12.19 -2.35 -14.48
CA ALA A 230 13.01 -2.79 -15.62
C ALA A 230 14.27 -1.95 -15.73
N GLY A 231 15.43 -2.63 -15.78
CA GLY A 231 16.74 -2.01 -15.86
C GLY A 231 17.63 -2.35 -14.68
N LEU A 232 18.68 -1.57 -14.51
CA LEU A 232 19.65 -1.72 -13.43
C LEU A 232 19.20 -0.96 -12.18
N ARG A 233 19.91 -1.19 -11.08
CA ARG A 233 19.73 -0.41 -9.85
C ARG A 233 19.73 1.10 -10.15
N GLY A 234 18.69 1.79 -9.73
CA GLY A 234 18.53 3.23 -9.91
C GLY A 234 17.91 3.65 -11.25
N ASP A 235 17.60 2.71 -12.15
CA ASP A 235 16.87 3.03 -13.38
C ASP A 235 15.40 3.33 -13.07
N GLU A 236 14.98 4.57 -13.28
CA GLU A 236 13.58 4.96 -13.09
C GLU A 236 12.71 4.47 -14.26
N ASN A 237 12.46 3.17 -14.28
CA ASN A 237 11.61 2.51 -15.26
C ASN A 237 10.69 1.50 -14.57
N PHE A 238 9.43 1.91 -14.38
CA PHE A 238 8.39 1.14 -13.68
C PHE A 238 7.23 0.83 -14.62
N PRO A 239 7.41 -0.11 -15.57
CA PRO A 239 6.34 -0.51 -16.48
C PRO A 239 5.19 -1.17 -15.72
N PRO A 240 4.03 -1.39 -16.38
CA PRO A 240 2.96 -2.20 -15.80
C PRO A 240 3.46 -3.56 -15.33
N PRO A 241 2.93 -4.10 -14.21
CA PRO A 241 3.24 -5.45 -13.76
C PRO A 241 3.15 -6.49 -14.89
N GLY A 242 4.18 -7.31 -15.01
CA GLY A 242 4.35 -8.30 -16.08
C GLY A 242 5.11 -7.80 -17.31
N GLN A 243 5.54 -6.55 -17.35
CA GLN A 243 6.31 -5.97 -18.46
C GLN A 243 7.74 -5.58 -18.05
N GLY A 244 8.12 -5.83 -16.82
CA GLY A 244 9.46 -5.61 -16.29
C GLY A 244 10.20 -6.89 -15.95
N GLN A 245 10.96 -6.87 -14.87
CA GLN A 245 11.87 -7.94 -14.47
C GLN A 245 11.52 -8.55 -13.10
N VAL A 246 10.49 -8.03 -12.40
CA VAL A 246 10.06 -8.57 -11.12
C VAL A 246 9.45 -9.96 -11.33
N ASP A 247 9.95 -10.96 -10.61
CA ASP A 247 9.36 -12.31 -10.61
C ASP A 247 8.09 -12.33 -9.74
N HIS A 248 6.99 -11.85 -10.30
CA HIS A 248 5.69 -11.80 -9.63
C HIS A 248 5.18 -13.20 -9.27
N GLU A 249 5.46 -14.23 -10.10
CA GLU A 249 4.99 -15.58 -9.82
C GLU A 249 5.67 -16.17 -8.59
N LEU A 250 7.00 -16.07 -8.51
CA LEU A 250 7.76 -16.52 -7.34
C LEU A 250 7.36 -15.75 -6.09
N MET A 251 7.23 -14.42 -6.20
CA MET A 251 6.79 -13.56 -5.10
C MET A 251 5.43 -13.98 -4.54
N PHE A 252 4.42 -14.12 -5.39
CA PHE A 252 3.07 -14.50 -4.95
C PHE A 252 3.02 -15.93 -4.40
N LYS A 253 3.69 -16.89 -5.04
CA LYS A 253 3.78 -18.25 -4.50
C LYS A 253 4.38 -18.25 -3.09
N THR A 254 5.46 -17.50 -2.88
CA THR A 254 6.10 -17.38 -1.57
C THR A 254 5.17 -16.77 -0.52
N LEU A 255 4.51 -15.66 -0.85
CA LEU A 255 3.63 -14.95 0.07
C LEU A 255 2.38 -15.77 0.41
N PHE A 256 1.67 -16.30 -0.58
CA PHE A 256 0.44 -17.07 -0.36
C PHE A 256 0.72 -18.39 0.36
N SER A 257 1.83 -19.08 0.07
CA SER A 257 2.24 -20.28 0.81
C SER A 257 2.55 -19.99 2.28
N ALA A 258 2.90 -18.76 2.63
CA ALA A 258 3.07 -18.30 4.01
C ALA A 258 1.78 -17.77 4.66
N GLY A 259 0.62 -17.90 4.00
CA GLY A 259 -0.69 -17.49 4.50
C GLY A 259 -1.00 -16.00 4.29
N PHE A 260 -0.36 -15.34 3.34
CA PHE A 260 -0.70 -13.95 3.01
C PHE A 260 -2.14 -13.82 2.51
N ASN A 261 -2.88 -12.86 3.07
CA ASN A 261 -4.26 -12.56 2.72
C ASN A 261 -4.59 -11.05 2.77
N GLY A 262 -3.55 -10.21 2.73
CA GLY A 262 -3.68 -8.76 2.85
C GLY A 262 -3.95 -8.03 1.53
N PRO A 263 -4.08 -6.70 1.59
CA PRO A 263 -4.26 -5.85 0.43
C PRO A 263 -3.01 -5.83 -0.48
N MET A 264 -3.24 -5.82 -1.78
CA MET A 264 -2.21 -5.63 -2.81
C MET A 264 -2.62 -4.47 -3.72
N ALA A 265 -1.85 -3.38 -3.76
CA ALA A 265 -2.16 -2.23 -4.60
C ALA A 265 -1.07 -1.96 -5.63
N ILE A 266 -1.46 -1.83 -6.91
CA ILE A 266 -0.55 -1.37 -7.96
C ILE A 266 -0.19 0.08 -7.70
N GLU A 267 1.10 0.34 -7.52
CA GLU A 267 1.61 1.67 -7.14
C GLU A 267 2.06 2.50 -8.34
N ARG A 268 2.72 1.87 -9.31
CA ARG A 268 3.27 2.55 -10.49
C ARG A 268 3.06 1.72 -11.75
N VAL A 269 2.77 2.45 -12.83
CA VAL A 269 2.67 1.90 -14.19
C VAL A 269 3.25 2.90 -15.21
N ASP A 270 4.04 3.85 -14.75
CA ASP A 270 4.44 5.01 -15.53
C ASP A 270 5.68 4.77 -16.42
N GLY A 271 6.36 3.64 -16.28
CA GLY A 271 7.56 3.36 -17.06
C GLY A 271 8.63 4.42 -16.77
N ARG A 272 9.09 5.11 -17.82
CA ARG A 272 10.07 6.21 -17.71
C ARG A 272 9.42 7.60 -17.60
N ASP A 273 8.09 7.69 -17.61
CA ASP A 273 7.37 8.98 -17.67
C ASP A 273 7.23 9.68 -16.31
N ARG A 274 7.72 9.05 -15.23
CA ARG A 274 7.81 9.63 -13.87
C ARG A 274 6.48 10.18 -13.34
N GLY A 275 5.41 9.41 -13.46
CA GLY A 275 4.09 9.76 -12.94
C GLY A 275 3.34 10.86 -13.71
N ARG A 276 3.78 11.22 -14.91
CA ARG A 276 3.16 12.28 -15.75
C ARG A 276 2.34 11.69 -16.89
N LEU A 277 1.51 10.70 -16.60
CA LEU A 277 0.69 10.05 -17.61
C LEU A 277 -0.65 10.77 -17.80
N ALA A 278 -1.11 10.81 -19.04
CA ALA A 278 -2.52 11.12 -19.33
C ALA A 278 -3.42 10.01 -18.75
N PRO A 279 -4.62 10.33 -18.24
CA PRO A 279 -5.52 9.34 -17.65
C PRO A 279 -5.82 8.13 -18.56
N GLU A 280 -5.91 8.36 -19.87
CA GLU A 280 -6.15 7.31 -20.86
C GLU A 280 -4.99 6.31 -20.96
N VAL A 281 -3.76 6.78 -20.78
CA VAL A 281 -2.56 5.92 -20.74
C VAL A 281 -2.54 5.12 -19.44
N VAL A 282 -2.93 5.72 -18.31
CA VAL A 282 -3.10 5.00 -17.04
C VAL A 282 -4.14 3.89 -17.19
N ASP A 283 -5.31 4.18 -17.81
CA ASP A 283 -6.37 3.19 -18.08
C ASP A 283 -5.83 1.98 -18.86
N GLN A 284 -5.10 2.23 -19.95
CA GLN A 284 -4.52 1.17 -20.78
C GLN A 284 -3.51 0.32 -19.98
N ARG A 285 -2.61 0.96 -19.23
CA ARG A 285 -1.58 0.29 -18.47
C ARG A 285 -2.14 -0.49 -17.28
N LEU A 286 -3.16 0.02 -16.60
CA LEU A 286 -3.84 -0.70 -15.53
C LEU A 286 -4.66 -1.88 -16.07
N THR A 287 -5.30 -1.74 -17.23
CA THR A 287 -5.98 -2.85 -17.89
C THR A 287 -4.99 -3.96 -18.27
N ALA A 288 -3.82 -3.60 -18.80
CA ALA A 288 -2.77 -4.57 -19.10
C ALA A 288 -2.24 -5.28 -17.84
N ALA A 289 -2.04 -4.53 -16.75
CA ALA A 289 -1.65 -5.10 -15.47
C ALA A 289 -2.72 -6.06 -14.90
N ASN A 290 -4.01 -5.74 -15.04
CA ASN A 290 -5.12 -6.61 -14.63
C ASN A 290 -5.11 -7.92 -15.41
N GLN A 291 -4.97 -7.85 -16.74
CA GLN A 291 -4.90 -9.02 -17.63
C GLN A 291 -3.73 -9.95 -17.33
N PHE A 292 -2.65 -9.44 -16.78
CA PHE A 292 -1.51 -10.24 -16.32
C PHE A 292 -1.73 -10.79 -14.90
N LEU A 293 -2.11 -9.93 -13.95
CA LEU A 293 -2.14 -10.27 -12.52
C LEU A 293 -3.30 -11.21 -12.17
N VAL A 294 -4.51 -10.97 -12.67
CA VAL A 294 -5.68 -11.75 -12.27
C VAL A 294 -5.54 -13.24 -12.62
N PRO A 295 -5.20 -13.63 -13.87
CA PRO A 295 -5.00 -15.06 -14.18
C PRO A 295 -3.84 -15.68 -13.40
N LEU A 296 -2.79 -14.92 -13.10
CA LEU A 296 -1.66 -15.39 -12.30
C LEU A 296 -2.08 -15.68 -10.85
N LEU A 297 -2.78 -14.73 -10.22
CA LEU A 297 -3.26 -14.86 -8.86
C LEU A 297 -4.29 -15.98 -8.71
N ASP A 298 -5.24 -16.10 -9.66
CA ASP A 298 -6.23 -17.18 -9.68
C ASP A 298 -5.58 -18.54 -9.77
N ARG A 299 -4.58 -18.70 -10.64
CA ARG A 299 -3.82 -19.95 -10.77
C ARG A 299 -3.11 -20.31 -9.47
N ILE A 300 -2.42 -19.35 -8.85
CA ILE A 300 -1.65 -19.59 -7.62
C ILE A 300 -2.59 -19.91 -6.46
N THR A 301 -3.62 -19.12 -6.23
CA THR A 301 -4.54 -19.29 -5.10
C THR A 301 -5.46 -20.51 -5.25
N SER A 302 -5.66 -21.01 -6.47
CA SER A 302 -6.41 -22.25 -6.71
C SER A 302 -5.58 -23.51 -6.48
N ALA A 303 -4.25 -23.38 -6.44
CA ALA A 303 -3.31 -24.49 -6.22
C ALA A 303 -2.92 -24.68 -4.75
N LEU A 304 -3.32 -23.76 -3.87
CA LEU A 304 -3.10 -23.77 -2.41
C LEU A 304 -4.33 -24.26 -1.66
#